data_49db31d847b397eb932b874729b09830
#
_entry.id   49db31d847b397eb932b874729b09830
#
_cell.length_a   1.000
_cell.length_b   1.000
_cell.length_c   1.000
_cell.angle_alpha   90.00
_cell.angle_beta   90.00
_cell.angle_gamma   90.00
#
_symmetry.space_group_name_H-M   'P 1'
#
loop_
_entity.id
_entity.type
_entity.pdbx_description
1 polymer ?
#
loop_
_entity_poly.entity_id
_entity_poly.type
_entity_poly.pdbx_seq_one_letter_code
_entity_poly.pdbx_strand_id
1 'polypeptide(L)'
;TNLEKKQAEVFVDIYKYSEANESVVVWKGKAFFSDLQTLLARFLGQPRANYELISFTEKNNIQLDNEELDSRVVNHVERLLSNLIGSSSARILVSSVVKEDQLHLLHNYEESQKLMLLNKELNQTSQELKRLSNALKITNQKLKKNDLLKDEFLYTVTHELRTPLTSIKALSELLNEDDGMPEETRKEFLQTILKETNRMTRLISQVLDLENFESGKHQLIISHSDINELIVYCTNTVDEFFKKKNISLHIKLDDTLPIIELDYDRITQVVINLLTNASNHSNAKKGEIWIETKKHNNTVIVEVSDNGVGVEEGMEQAIFEKFFQAQSSNVKKSKGSGLGLAISKKIIQLHEGKIWVEKNEINGAKFIFTLPFEQNKFIVA
;
A
#
# COMPACT_ATOMS: atom_id res chain seq x y z
N THR A 1 -13.86 19.61 10.43
CA THR A 1 -13.98 20.03 9.02
C THR A 1 -15.31 20.74 8.79
N ASN A 2 -15.43 21.58 7.75
CA ASN A 2 -16.65 22.36 7.44
C ASN A 2 -17.93 21.51 7.28
N LEU A 3 -17.78 20.20 7.03
CA LEU A 3 -18.91 19.28 6.91
C LEU A 3 -19.48 18.86 8.27
N GLU A 4 -18.61 18.67 9.27
CA GLU A 4 -19.02 18.32 10.64
C GLU A 4 -19.68 19.50 11.35
N LYS A 5 -19.22 20.74 11.06
CA LYS A 5 -19.90 21.96 11.53
C LYS A 5 -21.29 22.09 10.93
N LYS A 6 -21.47 21.86 9.62
CA LYS A 6 -22.78 21.88 8.98
C LYS A 6 -23.73 20.80 9.49
N GLN A 7 -23.21 19.60 9.81
CA GLN A 7 -24.02 18.53 10.40
C GLN A 7 -24.41 18.83 11.85
N ALA A 8 -23.54 19.47 12.63
CA ALA A 8 -23.86 19.92 13.99
C ALA A 8 -24.84 21.09 13.99
N GLU A 9 -24.74 22.03 13.04
CA GLU A 9 -25.68 23.15 12.88
C GLU A 9 -27.10 22.67 12.54
N VAL A 10 -27.25 21.62 11.71
CA VAL A 10 -28.57 21.03 11.41
C VAL A 10 -29.20 20.38 12.65
N PHE A 11 -28.42 19.79 13.55
CA PHE A 11 -28.93 19.23 14.81
C PHE A 11 -29.31 20.31 15.85
N VAL A 12 -28.62 21.44 15.88
CA VAL A 12 -28.91 22.56 16.79
C VAL A 12 -30.08 23.36 16.28
N ASP A 13 -30.29 23.49 14.97
CA ASP A 13 -31.44 24.20 14.39
C ASP A 13 -32.77 23.46 14.57
N ILE A 14 -32.78 22.14 14.74
CA ILE A 14 -34.05 21.42 15.09
C ILE A 14 -34.57 21.87 16.46
N TYR A 15 -33.72 22.21 17.40
CA TYR A 15 -34.11 22.75 18.70
C TYR A 15 -34.56 24.23 18.62
N LYS A 16 -34.03 25.04 17.70
CA LYS A 16 -34.46 26.43 17.48
C LYS A 16 -35.76 26.56 16.73
N TYR A 17 -36.08 25.61 15.83
CA TYR A 17 -37.36 25.57 15.12
C TYR A 17 -38.54 25.09 16.00
N SER A 18 -38.27 24.46 17.16
CA SER A 18 -39.32 24.02 18.09
C SER A 18 -39.93 25.16 18.92
N GLU A 19 -39.28 26.33 18.98
CA GLU A 19 -39.82 27.50 19.69
C GLU A 19 -40.72 28.43 18.82
N ALA A 20 -40.70 28.29 17.48
CA ALA A 20 -41.40 29.20 16.57
C ALA A 20 -42.65 28.59 15.88
N ASN A 21 -42.88 27.31 15.97
CA ASN A 21 -44.13 26.69 15.57
C ASN A 21 -44.71 25.97 16.79
N GLU A 22 -45.79 26.51 17.34
CA GLU A 22 -46.72 25.72 18.13
C GLU A 22 -47.15 24.53 17.26
N SER A 23 -46.45 23.41 17.35
CA SER A 23 -46.92 22.17 16.77
C SER A 23 -48.19 21.81 17.51
N VAL A 24 -49.31 22.14 16.87
CA VAL A 24 -50.61 21.66 17.31
C VAL A 24 -50.49 20.15 17.32
N VAL A 25 -50.24 19.58 18.50
CA VAL A 25 -50.25 18.14 18.71
C VAL A 25 -51.68 17.72 18.44
N VAL A 26 -51.89 17.13 17.26
CA VAL A 26 -53.20 16.58 16.91
C VAL A 26 -53.33 15.30 17.69
N TRP A 27 -54.11 15.34 18.78
CA TRP A 27 -54.46 14.14 19.51
C TRP A 27 -55.28 13.20 18.60
N LYS A 28 -54.77 12.00 18.38
CA LYS A 28 -55.44 10.94 17.62
C LYS A 28 -55.93 9.90 18.62
N GLY A 29 -57.18 9.94 18.94
CA GLY A 29 -57.82 9.01 19.88
C GLY A 29 -59.18 9.48 20.29
N LYS A 30 -59.99 8.60 20.87
CA LYS A 30 -61.35 8.92 21.35
C LYS A 30 -61.26 9.42 22.80
N ALA A 31 -61.74 10.64 23.01
CA ALA A 31 -61.91 11.19 24.34
C ALA A 31 -63.38 11.54 24.55
N PHE A 32 -63.92 11.21 25.72
CA PHE A 32 -65.26 11.59 26.11
C PHE A 32 -65.26 12.89 26.91
N PHE A 33 -66.24 13.72 26.67
CA PHE A 33 -66.37 15.01 27.38
C PHE A 33 -66.39 14.84 28.90
N SER A 34 -67.13 13.82 29.40
CA SER A 34 -67.22 13.49 30.81
C SER A 34 -65.81 13.17 31.46
N ASP A 35 -64.93 12.54 30.70
CA ASP A 35 -63.66 12.11 31.19
C ASP A 35 -62.69 13.30 31.30
N LEU A 36 -62.66 14.19 30.26
CA LEU A 36 -61.90 15.43 30.31
C LEU A 36 -62.44 16.42 31.35
N GLN A 37 -63.78 16.48 31.52
CA GLN A 37 -64.39 17.28 32.55
C GLN A 37 -64.00 16.80 33.95
N THR A 38 -64.02 15.48 34.19
CA THR A 38 -63.64 14.89 35.44
C THR A 38 -62.14 15.11 35.73
N LEU A 39 -61.30 14.99 34.69
CA LEU A 39 -59.86 15.27 34.81
C LEU A 39 -59.62 16.73 35.19
N LEU A 40 -60.25 17.68 34.48
CA LEU A 40 -60.03 19.10 34.73
C LEU A 40 -60.63 19.54 36.09
N ALA A 41 -61.75 18.95 36.52
CA ALA A 41 -62.39 19.22 37.78
C ALA A 41 -61.52 18.86 39.00
N ARG A 42 -60.61 17.90 38.87
CA ARG A 42 -59.64 17.55 39.97
C ARG A 42 -58.68 18.69 40.27
N PHE A 43 -58.40 19.56 39.30
CA PHE A 43 -57.45 20.66 39.47
C PHE A 43 -58.09 22.03 39.60
N LEU A 44 -59.22 22.30 38.92
CA LEU A 44 -59.87 23.58 38.89
C LEU A 44 -61.17 23.61 39.74
N GLY A 45 -61.66 22.47 40.18
CA GLY A 45 -62.96 22.33 40.77
C GLY A 45 -64.10 22.26 39.72
N GLN A 46 -65.18 21.57 40.05
CA GLN A 46 -66.27 21.28 39.13
C GLN A 46 -66.89 22.53 38.44
N PRO A 47 -67.22 23.63 39.18
CA PRO A 47 -67.79 24.81 38.55
C PRO A 47 -66.97 25.46 37.49
N ARG A 48 -65.64 25.58 37.75
CA ARG A 48 -64.69 26.22 36.84
C ARG A 48 -64.34 25.33 35.68
N ALA A 49 -64.16 24.03 35.89
CA ALA A 49 -63.93 23.09 34.83
C ALA A 49 -65.06 23.09 33.77
N ASN A 50 -66.32 23.12 34.27
CA ASN A 50 -67.50 23.20 33.38
C ASN A 50 -67.56 24.53 32.61
N TYR A 51 -67.25 25.65 33.26
CA TYR A 51 -67.24 26.95 32.61
C TYR A 51 -66.16 27.01 31.50
N GLU A 52 -64.95 26.60 31.75
CA GLU A 52 -63.88 26.64 30.79
C GLU A 52 -64.15 25.73 29.55
N LEU A 53 -64.65 24.53 29.78
CA LEU A 53 -64.99 23.61 28.68
C LEU A 53 -66.20 24.09 27.85
N ILE A 54 -67.28 24.51 28.48
CA ILE A 54 -68.50 25.00 27.78
C ILE A 54 -68.17 26.32 27.04
N SER A 55 -67.51 27.25 27.68
CA SER A 55 -67.13 28.53 27.07
C SER A 55 -66.21 28.31 25.85
N PHE A 56 -65.24 27.35 25.91
CA PHE A 56 -64.38 27.03 24.80
C PHE A 56 -65.14 26.39 23.63
N THR A 57 -66.05 25.45 23.89
CA THR A 57 -66.87 24.77 22.87
C THR A 57 -67.83 25.74 22.18
N GLU A 58 -68.50 26.61 22.93
CA GLU A 58 -69.40 27.65 22.39
C GLU A 58 -68.61 28.67 21.55
N LYS A 59 -67.49 29.15 22.03
CA LYS A 59 -66.63 30.14 21.32
C LYS A 59 -66.06 29.61 20.00
N ASN A 60 -65.87 28.30 19.90
CA ASN A 60 -65.24 27.68 18.71
C ASN A 60 -66.26 26.92 17.85
N ASN A 61 -67.63 27.06 18.13
CA ASN A 61 -68.70 26.37 17.43
C ASN A 61 -68.48 24.85 17.36
N ILE A 62 -68.05 24.22 18.44
CA ILE A 62 -67.81 22.78 18.50
C ILE A 62 -69.08 22.12 19.02
N GLN A 63 -69.67 21.23 18.22
CA GLN A 63 -70.81 20.45 18.66
C GLN A 63 -70.36 19.39 19.67
N LEU A 64 -70.99 19.34 20.83
CA LEU A 64 -70.73 18.32 21.85
C LEU A 64 -71.54 17.06 21.46
N ASP A 65 -70.99 16.29 20.53
CA ASP A 65 -71.57 14.97 20.26
C ASP A 65 -70.98 13.97 21.28
N ASN A 66 -71.82 13.14 21.85
CA ASN A 66 -71.47 12.27 23.00
C ASN A 66 -70.51 11.17 22.67
N GLU A 67 -70.08 11.02 21.42
CA GLU A 67 -69.19 9.89 21.01
C GLU A 67 -67.77 10.25 20.62
N GLU A 68 -67.46 11.45 20.12
CA GLU A 68 -66.10 11.87 19.79
C GLU A 68 -65.88 13.36 20.05
N LEU A 69 -64.91 13.69 20.92
CA LEU A 69 -64.52 15.07 21.14
C LEU A 69 -63.53 15.53 20.07
N ASP A 70 -63.71 16.75 19.61
CA ASP A 70 -62.76 17.45 18.73
C ASP A 70 -61.40 17.59 19.42
N SER A 71 -60.34 17.23 18.70
CA SER A 71 -58.94 17.33 19.16
C SER A 71 -58.59 18.71 19.71
N ARG A 72 -59.26 19.78 19.27
CA ARG A 72 -59.13 21.15 19.77
C ARG A 72 -59.52 21.29 21.25
N VAL A 73 -60.51 20.53 21.69
CA VAL A 73 -60.93 20.51 23.10
C VAL A 73 -59.87 19.82 23.97
N VAL A 74 -59.32 18.69 23.49
CA VAL A 74 -58.24 17.96 24.16
C VAL A 74 -57.01 18.85 24.33
N ASN A 75 -56.60 19.54 23.25
CA ASN A 75 -55.49 20.50 23.28
C ASN A 75 -55.76 21.67 24.22
N HIS A 76 -57.00 22.17 24.32
CA HIS A 76 -57.35 23.22 25.25
C HIS A 76 -57.23 22.75 26.71
N VAL A 77 -57.66 21.56 27.02
CA VAL A 77 -57.50 20.95 28.35
C VAL A 77 -56.02 20.70 28.69
N GLU A 78 -55.22 20.21 27.75
CA GLU A 78 -53.79 20.05 27.94
C GLU A 78 -53.13 21.38 28.27
N ARG A 79 -53.49 22.48 27.56
CA ARG A 79 -52.94 23.82 27.81
C ARG A 79 -53.36 24.38 29.19
N LEU A 80 -54.61 24.19 29.59
CA LEU A 80 -55.07 24.60 30.92
C LEU A 80 -54.29 23.86 32.03
N LEU A 81 -54.14 22.56 31.89
CA LEU A 81 -53.39 21.72 32.83
C LEU A 81 -51.91 22.07 32.80
N SER A 82 -51.31 22.31 31.63
CA SER A 82 -49.93 22.70 31.48
C SER A 82 -49.55 23.95 32.27
N ASN A 83 -50.46 24.91 32.34
CA ASN A 83 -50.27 26.13 33.14
C ASN A 83 -50.30 25.89 34.67
N LEU A 84 -50.88 24.77 35.10
CA LEU A 84 -51.05 24.42 36.52
C LEU A 84 -49.99 23.47 37.03
N ILE A 85 -49.62 22.45 36.24
CA ILE A 85 -48.80 21.33 36.66
C ILE A 85 -47.59 21.07 35.78
N GLY A 86 -47.34 21.92 34.76
CA GLY A 86 -46.29 21.77 33.78
C GLY A 86 -46.69 20.88 32.59
N SER A 87 -46.06 21.14 31.42
CA SER A 87 -46.44 20.51 30.15
C SER A 87 -46.28 18.99 30.11
N SER A 88 -45.23 18.46 30.69
CA SER A 88 -44.97 17.02 30.71
C SER A 88 -45.99 16.24 31.55
N SER A 89 -46.38 16.79 32.74
CA SER A 89 -47.39 16.18 33.63
C SER A 89 -48.79 16.28 33.04
N ALA A 90 -49.11 17.43 32.45
CA ALA A 90 -50.40 17.63 31.77
C ALA A 90 -50.60 16.64 30.63
N ARG A 91 -49.58 16.43 29.83
CA ARG A 91 -49.61 15.49 28.70
C ARG A 91 -49.82 14.05 29.14
N ILE A 92 -49.18 13.60 30.20
CA ILE A 92 -49.35 12.26 30.78
C ILE A 92 -50.78 12.08 31.30
N LEU A 93 -51.34 13.10 31.96
CA LEU A 93 -52.70 13.01 32.48
C LEU A 93 -53.76 13.03 31.36
N VAL A 94 -53.59 13.85 30.33
CA VAL A 94 -54.49 13.87 29.19
C VAL A 94 -54.40 12.56 28.40
N SER A 95 -53.19 12.02 28.20
CA SER A 95 -53.01 10.73 27.53
C SER A 95 -53.63 9.56 28.28
N SER A 96 -53.79 9.64 29.62
CA SER A 96 -54.46 8.59 30.42
C SER A 96 -55.97 8.57 30.19
N VAL A 97 -56.56 9.63 29.69
CA VAL A 97 -58.02 9.80 29.47
C VAL A 97 -58.37 9.66 27.98
N VAL A 98 -57.46 9.99 27.10
CA VAL A 98 -57.63 9.77 25.65
C VAL A 98 -57.27 8.32 25.33
N LYS A 99 -58.26 7.54 24.92
CA LYS A 99 -58.05 6.16 24.46
C LYS A 99 -57.39 6.19 23.08
N GLU A 100 -56.04 6.08 23.07
CA GLU A 100 -55.27 5.94 21.83
C GLU A 100 -55.57 4.57 21.19
N ASP A 101 -55.75 4.56 19.88
CA ASP A 101 -56.03 3.33 19.16
C ASP A 101 -54.74 2.45 19.18
N GLN A 102 -54.80 1.28 19.79
CA GLN A 102 -53.67 0.35 19.94
C GLN A 102 -53.04 -0.02 18.59
N LEU A 103 -53.78 0.04 17.49
CA LEU A 103 -53.30 -0.17 16.13
C LEU A 103 -52.22 0.86 15.71
N HIS A 104 -52.34 2.11 16.16
CA HIS A 104 -51.39 3.17 15.80
C HIS A 104 -50.05 3.04 16.53
N LEU A 105 -50.04 2.54 17.75
CA LEU A 105 -48.85 2.28 18.53
C LEU A 105 -48.02 1.11 17.94
N LEU A 106 -48.73 0.05 17.50
CA LEU A 106 -48.09 -1.10 16.86
C LEU A 106 -47.48 -0.70 15.51
N HIS A 107 -48.18 0.09 14.70
CA HIS A 107 -47.66 0.54 13.41
C HIS A 107 -46.43 1.44 13.54
N ASN A 108 -46.44 2.37 14.48
CA ASN A 108 -45.28 3.24 14.76
C ASN A 108 -44.08 2.43 15.30
N TYR A 109 -44.32 1.36 16.06
CA TYR A 109 -43.27 0.46 16.56
C TYR A 109 -42.63 -0.35 15.43
N GLU A 110 -43.45 -0.91 14.51
CA GLU A 110 -42.98 -1.64 13.32
C GLU A 110 -42.16 -0.74 12.37
N GLU A 111 -42.64 0.49 12.14
CA GLU A 111 -41.93 1.47 11.30
C GLU A 111 -40.60 1.89 11.92
N SER A 112 -40.56 2.09 13.24
CA SER A 112 -39.33 2.40 13.99
C SER A 112 -38.32 1.25 13.91
N GLN A 113 -38.79 -0.01 14.05
CA GLN A 113 -37.91 -1.18 13.91
C GLN A 113 -37.35 -1.30 12.49
N LYS A 114 -38.17 -1.05 11.47
CA LYS A 114 -37.76 -1.07 10.06
C LYS A 114 -36.71 0.00 9.77
N LEU A 115 -36.90 1.20 10.30
CA LEU A 115 -35.91 2.30 10.20
C LEU A 115 -34.60 1.97 10.89
N MET A 116 -34.63 1.32 12.06
CA MET A 116 -33.45 0.87 12.78
C MET A 116 -32.65 -0.17 11.98
N LEU A 117 -33.34 -1.15 11.39
CA LEU A 117 -32.69 -2.15 10.51
C LEU A 117 -32.05 -1.51 9.29
N LEU A 118 -32.78 -0.62 8.61
CA LEU A 118 -32.30 0.09 7.44
C LEU A 118 -31.08 0.96 7.75
N ASN A 119 -31.09 1.67 8.87
CA ASN A 119 -29.95 2.44 9.34
C ASN A 119 -28.73 1.56 9.65
N LYS A 120 -28.94 0.37 10.21
CA LYS A 120 -27.87 -0.60 10.46
C LYS A 120 -27.24 -1.09 9.15
N GLU A 121 -28.06 -1.45 8.17
CA GLU A 121 -27.59 -1.86 6.82
C GLU A 121 -26.85 -0.71 6.12
N LEU A 122 -27.40 0.50 6.18
CA LEU A 122 -26.77 1.69 5.59
C LEU A 122 -25.39 1.98 6.22
N ASN A 123 -25.29 1.85 7.54
CA ASN A 123 -24.01 2.03 8.23
C ASN A 123 -22.99 0.94 7.86
N GLN A 124 -23.43 -0.30 7.72
CA GLN A 124 -22.57 -1.40 7.28
C GLN A 124 -22.05 -1.20 5.86
N THR A 125 -22.96 -0.90 4.92
CA THR A 125 -22.59 -0.62 3.52
C THR A 125 -21.69 0.62 3.39
N SER A 126 -21.95 1.65 4.18
CA SER A 126 -21.10 2.85 4.22
C SER A 126 -19.69 2.56 4.74
N GLN A 127 -19.57 1.70 5.76
CA GLN A 127 -18.25 1.26 6.25
C GLN A 127 -17.49 0.42 5.23
N GLU A 128 -18.20 -0.48 4.54
CA GLU A 128 -17.62 -1.33 3.49
C GLU A 128 -17.14 -0.50 2.29
N LEU A 129 -17.95 0.46 1.84
CA LEU A 129 -17.58 1.42 0.81
C LEU A 129 -16.34 2.23 1.18
N LYS A 130 -16.22 2.67 2.43
CA LYS A 130 -15.02 3.37 2.91
C LYS A 130 -13.77 2.47 2.87
N ARG A 131 -13.90 1.20 3.27
CA ARG A 131 -12.80 0.22 3.21
C ARG A 131 -12.34 -0.03 1.78
N LEU A 132 -13.30 -0.28 0.87
CA LEU A 132 -13.04 -0.49 -0.56
C LEU A 132 -12.40 0.75 -1.21
N SER A 133 -12.92 1.93 -0.92
CA SER A 133 -12.36 3.19 -1.41
C SER A 133 -10.91 3.41 -0.97
N ASN A 134 -10.60 3.13 0.31
CA ASN A 134 -9.24 3.22 0.81
C ASN A 134 -8.30 2.17 0.18
N ALA A 135 -8.76 0.92 0.04
CA ALA A 135 -7.99 -0.12 -0.63
C ALA A 135 -7.70 0.23 -2.09
N LEU A 136 -8.70 0.74 -2.81
CA LEU A 136 -8.57 1.20 -4.19
C LEU A 136 -7.56 2.36 -4.30
N LYS A 137 -7.62 3.33 -3.38
CA LYS A 137 -6.68 4.45 -3.33
C LYS A 137 -5.23 3.99 -3.15
N ILE A 138 -5.00 3.04 -2.21
CA ILE A 138 -3.67 2.46 -1.96
C ILE A 138 -3.17 1.71 -3.21
N THR A 139 -4.06 0.91 -3.85
CA THR A 139 -3.71 0.15 -5.05
C THR A 139 -3.39 1.07 -6.22
N ASN A 140 -4.18 2.14 -6.44
CA ASN A 140 -3.89 3.15 -7.46
C ASN A 140 -2.57 3.89 -7.23
N GLN A 141 -2.24 4.18 -5.96
CA GLN A 141 -0.94 4.80 -5.64
C GLN A 141 0.22 3.86 -5.95
N LYS A 142 0.08 2.56 -5.63
CA LYS A 142 1.08 1.54 -5.98
C LYS A 142 1.22 1.39 -7.50
N LEU A 143 0.10 1.35 -8.23
CA LEU A 143 0.11 1.25 -9.69
C LEU A 143 0.82 2.45 -10.33
N LYS A 144 0.46 3.68 -9.94
CA LYS A 144 1.13 4.89 -10.42
C LYS A 144 2.63 4.91 -10.13
N LYS A 145 3.02 4.45 -8.93
CA LYS A 145 4.45 4.34 -8.59
C LYS A 145 5.15 3.33 -9.50
N ASN A 146 4.53 2.19 -9.77
CA ASN A 146 5.09 1.18 -10.67
C ASN A 146 5.20 1.69 -12.11
N ASP A 147 4.20 2.43 -12.61
CA ASP A 147 4.24 3.04 -13.95
C ASP A 147 5.40 4.04 -14.05
N LEU A 148 5.56 4.93 -13.07
CA LEU A 148 6.70 5.86 -13.04
C LEU A 148 8.05 5.14 -13.05
N LEU A 149 8.20 4.08 -12.24
CA LEU A 149 9.42 3.27 -12.21
C LEU A 149 9.67 2.57 -13.56
N LYS A 150 8.61 2.13 -14.24
CA LYS A 150 8.71 1.52 -15.57
C LYS A 150 9.14 2.54 -16.62
N ASP A 151 8.60 3.75 -16.59
CA ASP A 151 8.99 4.83 -17.52
C ASP A 151 10.44 5.26 -17.31
N GLU A 152 10.86 5.42 -16.06
CA GLU A 152 12.25 5.70 -15.69
C GLU A 152 13.20 4.58 -16.16
N PHE A 153 12.79 3.32 -15.99
CA PHE A 153 13.51 2.15 -16.49
C PHE A 153 13.71 2.24 -18.01
N LEU A 154 12.64 2.44 -18.79
CA LEU A 154 12.69 2.54 -20.26
C LEU A 154 13.56 3.73 -20.71
N TYR A 155 13.44 4.87 -20.06
CA TYR A 155 14.27 6.04 -20.33
C TYR A 155 15.77 5.71 -20.13
N THR A 156 16.10 5.09 -19.01
CA THR A 156 17.49 4.75 -18.64
C THR A 156 18.06 3.70 -19.60
N VAL A 157 17.31 2.63 -19.93
CA VAL A 157 17.72 1.63 -20.94
C VAL A 157 18.04 2.31 -22.27
N THR A 158 17.13 3.18 -22.72
CA THR A 158 17.29 3.89 -24.01
C THR A 158 18.55 4.76 -24.00
N HIS A 159 18.81 5.45 -22.89
CA HIS A 159 20.00 6.29 -22.76
C HIS A 159 21.29 5.45 -22.74
N GLU A 160 21.32 4.35 -21.97
CA GLU A 160 22.48 3.45 -21.86
C GLU A 160 22.77 2.67 -23.16
N LEU A 161 21.75 2.46 -24.00
CA LEU A 161 21.94 1.90 -25.35
C LEU A 161 22.37 2.94 -26.37
N ARG A 162 21.90 4.18 -26.27
CA ARG A 162 22.22 5.26 -27.24
C ARG A 162 23.70 5.62 -27.20
N THR A 163 24.30 5.70 -26.03
CA THR A 163 25.71 6.12 -25.86
C THR A 163 26.69 5.21 -26.61
N PRO A 164 26.73 3.87 -26.40
CA PRO A 164 27.59 2.98 -27.15
C PRO A 164 27.26 2.96 -28.63
N LEU A 165 25.98 3.04 -29.02
CA LEU A 165 25.57 3.06 -30.42
C LEU A 165 26.12 4.30 -31.16
N THR A 166 26.09 5.47 -30.52
CA THR A 166 26.67 6.71 -31.08
C THR A 166 28.17 6.57 -31.27
N SER A 167 28.88 5.96 -30.29
CA SER A 167 30.31 5.70 -30.38
C SER A 167 30.66 4.73 -31.53
N ILE A 168 29.92 3.61 -31.64
CA ILE A 168 30.09 2.64 -32.73
C ILE A 168 29.88 3.32 -34.08
N LYS A 169 28.80 4.12 -34.23
CA LYS A 169 28.48 4.82 -35.44
C LYS A 169 29.60 5.78 -35.86
N ALA A 170 30.03 6.65 -34.92
CA ALA A 170 31.07 7.64 -35.20
C ALA A 170 32.41 6.97 -35.60
N LEU A 171 32.83 5.93 -34.90
CA LEU A 171 34.07 5.21 -35.25
C LEU A 171 33.96 4.46 -36.57
N SER A 172 32.78 3.94 -36.91
CA SER A 172 32.52 3.27 -38.20
C SER A 172 32.54 4.28 -39.37
N GLU A 173 31.98 5.48 -39.14
CA GLU A 173 32.04 6.57 -40.14
C GLU A 173 33.48 7.01 -40.40
N LEU A 174 34.28 7.23 -39.34
CA LEU A 174 35.69 7.56 -39.45
C LEU A 174 36.53 6.47 -40.18
N LEU A 175 36.24 5.19 -39.89
CA LEU A 175 36.92 4.06 -40.58
C LEU A 175 36.53 3.97 -42.07
N ASN A 176 35.36 4.44 -42.43
CA ASN A 176 34.88 4.41 -43.79
C ASN A 176 35.33 5.64 -44.64
N GLU A 177 35.63 6.78 -43.97
CA GLU A 177 35.98 8.03 -44.64
C GLU A 177 37.50 8.21 -44.84
N ASP A 178 38.32 7.55 -44.02
CA ASP A 178 39.79 7.73 -44.04
C ASP A 178 40.53 6.44 -44.46
N ASP A 179 40.74 6.31 -45.77
CA ASP A 179 41.55 5.20 -46.34
C ASP A 179 43.02 5.27 -45.97
N GLY A 180 43.52 6.45 -45.55
CA GLY A 180 44.92 6.69 -45.17
C GLY A 180 45.22 6.49 -43.68
N MET A 181 44.22 6.05 -42.89
CA MET A 181 44.35 5.88 -41.43
C MET A 181 45.52 4.89 -41.09
N PRO A 182 46.37 5.24 -40.11
CA PRO A 182 47.40 4.31 -39.61
C PRO A 182 46.76 3.03 -39.10
N GLU A 183 47.40 1.89 -39.42
CA GLU A 183 46.89 0.54 -39.07
C GLU A 183 46.68 0.36 -37.56
N GLU A 184 47.52 0.99 -36.74
CA GLU A 184 47.43 0.98 -35.26
C GLU A 184 46.11 1.66 -34.82
N THR A 185 45.80 2.85 -35.34
CA THR A 185 44.58 3.60 -35.08
C THR A 185 43.35 2.86 -35.55
N ARG A 186 43.41 2.26 -36.72
CA ARG A 186 42.35 1.40 -37.28
C ARG A 186 42.05 0.24 -36.36
N LYS A 187 43.07 -0.42 -35.85
CA LYS A 187 42.93 -1.54 -34.91
C LYS A 187 42.31 -1.08 -33.57
N GLU A 188 42.70 0.08 -33.05
CA GLU A 188 42.14 0.65 -31.83
C GLU A 188 40.63 0.96 -32.01
N PHE A 189 40.22 1.54 -33.17
CA PHE A 189 38.83 1.81 -33.46
C PHE A 189 38.02 0.54 -33.53
N LEU A 190 38.51 -0.49 -34.25
CA LEU A 190 37.84 -1.79 -34.33
C LEU A 190 37.71 -2.46 -32.94
N GLN A 191 38.75 -2.39 -32.12
CA GLN A 191 38.70 -2.91 -30.74
C GLN A 191 37.66 -2.17 -29.87
N THR A 192 37.55 -0.85 -30.06
CA THR A 192 36.56 -0.04 -29.36
C THR A 192 35.14 -0.39 -29.81
N ILE A 193 34.91 -0.56 -31.12
CA ILE A 193 33.65 -1.00 -31.67
C ILE A 193 33.22 -2.36 -31.10
N LEU A 194 34.13 -3.33 -31.10
CA LEU A 194 33.89 -4.67 -30.54
C LEU A 194 33.52 -4.59 -29.04
N LYS A 195 34.23 -3.77 -28.29
CA LYS A 195 33.99 -3.56 -26.87
C LYS A 195 32.62 -2.98 -26.60
N GLU A 196 32.23 -1.94 -27.35
CA GLU A 196 30.92 -1.31 -27.17
C GLU A 196 29.77 -2.22 -27.64
N THR A 197 29.98 -3.00 -28.71
CA THR A 197 29.03 -4.03 -29.17
C THR A 197 28.81 -5.10 -28.09
N ASN A 198 29.88 -5.62 -27.50
CA ASN A 198 29.80 -6.59 -26.40
C ASN A 198 29.11 -6.00 -25.14
N ARG A 199 29.31 -4.70 -24.89
CA ARG A 199 28.62 -3.98 -23.81
C ARG A 199 27.11 -3.91 -24.07
N MET A 200 26.70 -3.57 -25.30
CA MET A 200 25.30 -3.53 -25.69
C MET A 200 24.62 -4.90 -25.58
N THR A 201 25.28 -5.95 -26.10
CA THR A 201 24.73 -7.32 -26.02
C THR A 201 24.49 -7.73 -24.57
N ARG A 202 25.43 -7.43 -23.68
CA ARG A 202 25.27 -7.72 -22.24
C ARG A 202 24.12 -6.92 -21.62
N LEU A 203 23.99 -5.64 -21.96
CA LEU A 203 22.89 -4.81 -21.45
C LEU A 203 21.54 -5.34 -21.91
N ILE A 204 21.39 -5.69 -23.19
CA ILE A 204 20.16 -6.27 -23.73
C ILE A 204 19.81 -7.58 -23.02
N SER A 205 20.80 -8.47 -22.85
CA SER A 205 20.59 -9.75 -22.11
C SER A 205 20.14 -9.49 -20.67
N GLN A 206 20.74 -8.51 -19.98
CA GLN A 206 20.35 -8.16 -18.62
C GLN A 206 18.92 -7.60 -18.53
N VAL A 207 18.53 -6.78 -19.49
CA VAL A 207 17.14 -6.24 -19.57
C VAL A 207 16.14 -7.37 -19.79
N LEU A 208 16.44 -8.29 -20.72
CA LEU A 208 15.57 -9.45 -21.01
C LEU A 208 15.49 -10.41 -19.81
N ASP A 209 16.60 -10.69 -19.14
CA ASP A 209 16.63 -11.50 -17.92
C ASP A 209 15.71 -10.89 -16.85
N LEU A 210 15.84 -9.58 -16.60
CA LEU A 210 15.06 -8.87 -15.60
C LEU A 210 13.55 -8.93 -15.91
N GLU A 211 13.15 -8.65 -17.15
CA GLU A 211 11.75 -8.72 -17.61
C GLU A 211 11.17 -10.14 -17.48
N ASN A 212 11.97 -11.17 -17.83
CA ASN A 212 11.55 -12.57 -17.70
C ASN A 212 11.36 -12.96 -16.23
N PHE A 213 12.22 -12.51 -15.33
CA PHE A 213 12.10 -12.76 -13.90
C PHE A 213 10.92 -12.00 -13.26
N GLU A 214 10.60 -10.79 -13.72
CA GLU A 214 9.49 -10.01 -13.20
C GLU A 214 8.13 -10.52 -13.66
N SER A 215 8.06 -10.94 -14.92
CA SER A 215 6.83 -11.51 -15.48
C SER A 215 6.50 -12.93 -14.98
N GLY A 216 7.37 -13.53 -14.15
CA GLY A 216 7.20 -14.90 -13.67
C GLY A 216 7.32 -15.97 -14.78
N LYS A 217 7.73 -15.59 -15.99
CA LYS A 217 7.87 -16.51 -17.14
C LYS A 217 9.14 -17.37 -17.07
N HIS A 218 10.10 -16.98 -16.23
CA HIS A 218 11.35 -17.72 -16.10
C HIS A 218 11.22 -18.78 -15.01
N GLN A 219 11.28 -20.04 -15.42
CA GLN A 219 11.37 -21.18 -14.51
C GLN A 219 12.85 -21.47 -14.25
N LEU A 220 13.22 -21.63 -12.98
CA LEU A 220 14.56 -22.05 -12.60
C LEU A 220 14.80 -23.50 -13.03
N ILE A 221 15.98 -23.79 -13.54
CA ILE A 221 16.42 -25.16 -13.86
C ILE A 221 17.18 -25.67 -12.64
N ILE A 222 16.42 -26.18 -11.67
CA ILE A 222 16.98 -26.67 -10.41
C ILE A 222 17.70 -28.00 -10.61
N SER A 223 18.92 -28.07 -10.09
CA SER A 223 19.76 -29.26 -10.04
C SER A 223 20.43 -29.42 -8.68
N HIS A 224 20.77 -30.64 -8.30
CA HIS A 224 21.57 -30.91 -7.11
C HIS A 224 23.01 -30.55 -7.41
N SER A 225 23.56 -29.57 -6.72
CA SER A 225 24.89 -29.02 -7.04
C SER A 225 25.70 -28.74 -5.77
N ASP A 226 27.00 -28.91 -5.88
CA ASP A 226 27.95 -28.49 -4.87
C ASP A 226 28.27 -27.00 -5.06
N ILE A 227 27.91 -26.18 -4.07
CA ILE A 227 28.15 -24.74 -4.11
C ILE A 227 29.66 -24.40 -4.08
N ASN A 228 30.47 -25.23 -3.44
CA ASN A 228 31.91 -25.01 -3.40
C ASN A 228 32.54 -25.24 -4.77
N GLU A 229 32.15 -26.31 -5.50
CA GLU A 229 32.58 -26.54 -6.89
C GLU A 229 32.17 -25.37 -7.80
N LEU A 230 30.96 -24.85 -7.65
CA LEU A 230 30.49 -23.67 -8.40
C LEU A 230 31.37 -22.45 -8.11
N ILE A 231 31.70 -22.19 -6.84
CA ILE A 231 32.57 -21.07 -6.48
C ILE A 231 33.96 -21.23 -7.04
N VAL A 232 34.53 -22.41 -6.98
CA VAL A 232 35.82 -22.70 -7.60
C VAL A 232 35.79 -22.46 -9.11
N TYR A 233 34.74 -22.91 -9.80
CA TYR A 233 34.56 -22.62 -11.22
C TYR A 233 34.49 -21.09 -11.49
N CYS A 234 33.72 -20.35 -10.71
CA CYS A 234 33.62 -18.89 -10.85
C CYS A 234 34.94 -18.19 -10.62
N THR A 235 35.68 -18.57 -9.57
CA THR A 235 36.97 -17.97 -9.24
C THR A 235 38.01 -18.24 -10.33
N ASN A 236 38.08 -19.44 -10.89
CA ASN A 236 38.94 -19.77 -12.04
C ASN A 236 38.58 -18.93 -13.27
N THR A 237 37.32 -18.70 -13.52
CA THR A 237 36.83 -17.91 -14.66
C THR A 237 37.30 -16.43 -14.57
N VAL A 238 37.39 -15.86 -13.38
CA VAL A 238 37.84 -14.46 -13.20
C VAL A 238 39.34 -14.30 -12.91
N ASP A 239 40.07 -15.37 -12.70
CA ASP A 239 41.46 -15.35 -12.25
C ASP A 239 42.39 -14.54 -13.18
N GLU A 240 42.36 -14.80 -14.50
CA GLU A 240 43.14 -14.00 -15.46
C GLU A 240 42.82 -12.52 -15.46
N PHE A 241 41.54 -12.20 -15.28
CA PHE A 241 41.07 -10.82 -15.21
C PHE A 241 41.58 -10.12 -13.93
N PHE A 242 41.61 -10.83 -12.81
CA PHE A 242 42.12 -10.32 -11.53
C PHE A 242 43.64 -10.13 -11.57
N LYS A 243 44.37 -11.10 -12.14
CA LYS A 243 45.83 -10.98 -12.36
C LYS A 243 46.20 -9.75 -13.20
N LYS A 244 45.45 -9.48 -14.28
CA LYS A 244 45.67 -8.27 -15.11
C LYS A 244 45.39 -6.96 -14.35
N LYS A 245 44.57 -7.00 -13.31
CA LYS A 245 44.24 -5.83 -12.47
C LYS A 245 45.06 -5.76 -11.16
N ASN A 246 46.05 -6.66 -10.92
CA ASN A 246 46.78 -6.78 -9.66
C ASN A 246 45.85 -6.96 -8.44
N ILE A 247 44.82 -7.80 -8.55
CA ILE A 247 43.91 -8.13 -7.48
C ILE A 247 44.27 -9.50 -6.91
N SER A 248 44.38 -9.58 -5.59
CA SER A 248 44.56 -10.83 -4.85
C SER A 248 43.21 -11.40 -4.46
N LEU A 249 42.96 -12.67 -4.80
CA LEU A 249 41.73 -13.37 -4.43
C LEU A 249 42.03 -14.40 -3.33
N HIS A 250 41.28 -14.32 -2.23
CA HIS A 250 41.38 -15.22 -1.09
C HIS A 250 40.10 -16.06 -1.02
N ILE A 251 40.24 -17.38 -1.00
CA ILE A 251 39.14 -18.33 -1.03
C ILE A 251 39.15 -19.13 0.27
N LYS A 252 37.98 -19.17 0.95
CA LYS A 252 37.77 -19.96 2.17
C LYS A 252 36.44 -20.66 2.11
N LEU A 253 36.47 -21.96 1.86
CA LEU A 253 35.26 -22.77 1.68
C LEU A 253 35.04 -23.69 2.88
N ASP A 254 33.79 -23.88 3.26
CA ASP A 254 33.38 -24.82 4.30
C ASP A 254 33.11 -26.19 3.67
N ASP A 255 33.99 -27.13 3.91
CA ASP A 255 33.91 -28.50 3.36
C ASP A 255 32.73 -29.32 3.96
N THR A 256 32.06 -28.82 4.97
CA THR A 256 30.92 -29.50 5.60
C THR A 256 29.57 -29.20 4.95
N LEU A 257 29.56 -28.39 3.88
CA LEU A 257 28.32 -28.03 3.17
C LEU A 257 27.77 -29.23 2.41
N PRO A 258 26.46 -29.46 2.49
CA PRO A 258 25.81 -30.50 1.69
C PRO A 258 25.65 -30.06 0.24
N ILE A 259 25.38 -31.03 -0.62
CA ILE A 259 24.83 -30.77 -1.97
C ILE A 259 23.45 -30.13 -1.78
N ILE A 260 23.17 -29.04 -2.51
CA ILE A 260 21.94 -28.27 -2.39
C ILE A 260 21.18 -28.16 -3.72
N GLU A 261 19.92 -27.86 -3.66
CA GLU A 261 19.08 -27.62 -4.84
C GLU A 261 19.24 -26.18 -5.32
N LEU A 262 19.81 -25.95 -6.51
CA LEU A 262 19.97 -24.63 -7.11
C LEU A 262 19.98 -24.69 -8.65
N ASP A 263 19.71 -23.53 -9.27
CA ASP A 263 19.99 -23.32 -10.69
C ASP A 263 21.46 -22.89 -10.84
N TYR A 264 22.28 -23.82 -11.33
CA TYR A 264 23.74 -23.68 -11.40
C TYR A 264 24.15 -22.44 -12.22
N ASP A 265 23.55 -22.22 -13.38
CA ASP A 265 23.90 -21.11 -14.26
C ASP A 265 23.51 -19.76 -13.64
N ARG A 266 22.36 -19.69 -12.99
CA ARG A 266 21.88 -18.47 -12.35
C ARG A 266 22.67 -18.13 -11.10
N ILE A 267 23.04 -19.09 -10.28
CA ILE A 267 23.93 -18.82 -9.13
C ILE A 267 25.35 -18.47 -9.60
N THR A 268 25.86 -19.11 -10.63
CA THR A 268 27.10 -18.70 -11.30
C THR A 268 27.05 -17.25 -11.74
N GLN A 269 25.95 -16.80 -12.35
CA GLN A 269 25.71 -15.41 -12.74
C GLN A 269 25.80 -14.46 -11.54
N VAL A 270 25.20 -14.83 -10.38
CA VAL A 270 25.26 -14.05 -9.14
C VAL A 270 26.71 -13.93 -8.64
N VAL A 271 27.42 -15.05 -8.50
CA VAL A 271 28.80 -15.06 -7.98
C VAL A 271 29.75 -14.26 -8.87
N ILE A 272 29.70 -14.47 -10.19
CA ILE A 272 30.51 -13.70 -11.17
C ILE A 272 30.20 -12.19 -11.08
N ASN A 273 28.92 -11.83 -10.94
CA ASN A 273 28.52 -10.43 -10.79
C ASN A 273 29.09 -9.81 -9.51
N LEU A 274 29.01 -10.49 -8.37
CA LEU A 274 29.57 -10.00 -7.10
C LEU A 274 31.11 -9.89 -7.18
N LEU A 275 31.82 -10.88 -7.73
CA LEU A 275 33.27 -10.86 -7.92
C LEU A 275 33.70 -9.72 -8.86
N THR A 276 33.00 -9.51 -9.96
CA THR A 276 33.30 -8.41 -10.89
C THR A 276 33.03 -7.04 -10.27
N ASN A 277 31.97 -6.91 -9.47
CA ASN A 277 31.68 -5.69 -8.71
C ASN A 277 32.77 -5.42 -7.69
N ALA A 278 33.17 -6.40 -6.89
CA ALA A 278 34.29 -6.30 -5.96
C ALA A 278 35.56 -5.83 -6.67
N SER A 279 35.88 -6.41 -7.85
CA SER A 279 37.06 -6.00 -8.65
C SER A 279 36.99 -4.55 -9.18
N ASN A 280 35.78 -4.04 -9.45
CA ASN A 280 35.64 -2.67 -9.96
C ASN A 280 35.71 -1.62 -8.84
N HIS A 281 35.45 -2.01 -7.61
CA HIS A 281 35.38 -1.12 -6.45
C HIS A 281 36.52 -1.35 -5.43
N SER A 282 37.28 -2.42 -5.57
CA SER A 282 38.48 -2.69 -4.73
C SER A 282 39.53 -1.60 -4.83
N ASN A 283 40.47 -1.60 -3.89
CA ASN A 283 41.54 -0.61 -3.84
C ASN A 283 42.40 -0.62 -5.14
N ALA A 284 42.55 0.54 -5.78
CA ALA A 284 43.22 0.68 -7.07
C ALA A 284 44.73 0.30 -7.04
N LYS A 285 45.36 0.40 -5.87
CA LYS A 285 46.81 0.10 -5.73
C LYS A 285 47.07 -1.36 -5.34
N LYS A 286 46.23 -1.91 -4.46
CA LYS A 286 46.33 -3.27 -3.95
C LYS A 286 44.93 -3.78 -3.69
N GLY A 287 44.26 -4.29 -4.73
CA GLY A 287 42.94 -4.88 -4.61
C GLY A 287 42.98 -6.23 -3.91
N GLU A 288 42.18 -6.40 -2.89
CA GLU A 288 42.01 -7.68 -2.19
C GLU A 288 40.53 -8.04 -2.15
N ILE A 289 40.23 -9.28 -2.53
CA ILE A 289 38.85 -9.81 -2.54
C ILE A 289 38.87 -11.13 -1.79
N TRP A 290 37.87 -11.33 -0.95
CA TRP A 290 37.65 -12.58 -0.22
C TRP A 290 36.34 -13.19 -0.64
N ILE A 291 36.29 -14.50 -0.83
CA ILE A 291 35.05 -15.26 -0.98
C ILE A 291 35.07 -16.37 0.06
N GLU A 292 33.99 -16.42 0.85
CA GLU A 292 33.86 -17.41 1.93
C GLU A 292 32.46 -18.09 1.83
N THR A 293 32.46 -19.40 2.16
CA THR A 293 31.22 -20.15 2.37
C THR A 293 31.11 -20.59 3.81
N LYS A 294 29.90 -20.59 4.36
CA LYS A 294 29.61 -20.99 5.75
C LYS A 294 28.27 -21.71 5.81
N LYS A 295 28.21 -22.71 6.69
CA LYS A 295 26.94 -23.34 7.04
C LYS A 295 26.29 -22.55 8.18
N HIS A 296 25.01 -22.20 8.01
CA HIS A 296 24.23 -21.59 9.07
C HIS A 296 22.83 -22.20 9.12
N ASN A 297 22.53 -22.98 10.17
CA ASN A 297 21.30 -23.73 10.28
C ASN A 297 21.04 -24.61 9.05
N ASN A 298 19.93 -24.36 8.35
CA ASN A 298 19.52 -25.09 7.11
C ASN A 298 19.81 -24.27 5.85
N THR A 299 20.82 -23.38 5.87
CA THR A 299 21.17 -22.52 4.74
C THR A 299 22.68 -22.48 4.56
N VAL A 300 23.10 -22.28 3.29
CA VAL A 300 24.45 -21.84 2.94
C VAL A 300 24.49 -20.33 2.99
N ILE A 301 25.55 -19.77 3.56
CA ILE A 301 25.92 -18.36 3.44
C ILE A 301 27.13 -18.26 2.53
N VAL A 302 27.06 -17.39 1.53
CA VAL A 302 28.19 -17.01 0.68
C VAL A 302 28.47 -15.54 0.90
N GLU A 303 29.73 -15.22 1.24
CA GLU A 303 30.21 -13.87 1.49
C GLU A 303 31.25 -13.49 0.44
N VAL A 304 31.11 -12.33 -0.21
CA VAL A 304 32.08 -11.73 -1.11
C VAL A 304 32.47 -10.36 -0.57
N SER A 305 33.71 -10.20 -0.16
CA SER A 305 34.18 -8.94 0.45
C SER A 305 35.32 -8.33 -0.40
N ASP A 306 35.38 -7.00 -0.39
CA ASP A 306 36.47 -6.23 -1.00
C ASP A 306 37.11 -5.26 0.00
N ASN A 307 38.29 -4.72 -0.34
CA ASN A 307 38.99 -3.70 0.42
C ASN A 307 38.85 -2.30 -0.21
N GLY A 308 37.75 -2.03 -0.89
CA GLY A 308 37.50 -0.79 -1.60
C GLY A 308 36.92 0.33 -0.74
N VAL A 309 36.10 1.17 -1.36
CA VAL A 309 35.49 2.33 -0.70
C VAL A 309 34.22 1.97 0.11
N GLY A 310 33.70 0.76 -0.09
CA GLY A 310 32.46 0.33 0.56
C GLY A 310 31.21 0.95 -0.03
N VAL A 311 30.08 0.80 0.68
CA VAL A 311 28.78 1.39 0.37
C VAL A 311 28.50 2.53 1.33
N GLU A 312 27.99 3.65 0.81
CA GLU A 312 27.61 4.80 1.64
C GLU A 312 26.45 4.42 2.59
N GLU A 313 26.50 4.94 3.81
CA GLU A 313 25.50 4.68 4.84
C GLU A 313 24.11 5.13 4.38
N GLY A 314 23.10 4.24 4.53
CA GLY A 314 21.73 4.46 4.07
C GLY A 314 21.47 4.04 2.62
N MET A 315 22.49 3.62 1.86
CA MET A 315 22.36 3.16 0.48
C MET A 315 22.30 1.63 0.34
N GLU A 316 22.35 0.88 1.45
CA GLU A 316 22.43 -0.58 1.47
C GLU A 316 21.27 -1.28 0.75
N GLN A 317 20.10 -0.66 0.73
CA GLN A 317 18.94 -1.15 -0.01
C GLN A 317 18.91 -0.62 -1.45
N ALA A 318 19.30 0.64 -1.63
CA ALA A 318 19.23 1.32 -2.91
C ALA A 318 20.17 0.73 -3.97
N ILE A 319 21.34 0.18 -3.57
CA ILE A 319 22.28 -0.46 -4.51
C ILE A 319 21.72 -1.69 -5.23
N PHE A 320 20.63 -2.28 -4.72
CA PHE A 320 19.92 -3.39 -5.35
C PHE A 320 18.75 -2.95 -6.22
N GLU A 321 18.47 -1.64 -6.30
CA GLU A 321 17.46 -1.11 -7.20
C GLU A 321 17.99 -1.03 -8.65
N LYS A 322 17.08 -1.07 -9.61
CA LYS A 322 17.42 -1.06 -11.04
C LYS A 322 18.16 0.25 -11.39
N PHE A 323 19.25 0.14 -12.16
CA PHE A 323 20.08 1.27 -12.64
C PHE A 323 20.70 2.15 -11.55
N PHE A 324 20.63 1.72 -10.32
CA PHE A 324 21.29 2.46 -9.25
C PHE A 324 22.80 2.47 -9.49
N GLN A 325 23.39 3.67 -9.51
CA GLN A 325 24.82 3.92 -9.57
C GLN A 325 25.15 4.98 -8.54
N ALA A 326 26.06 4.69 -7.62
CA ALA A 326 26.49 5.68 -6.63
C ALA A 326 27.12 6.88 -7.35
N GLN A 327 26.56 8.06 -7.15
CA GLN A 327 27.11 9.32 -7.66
C GLN A 327 28.22 9.82 -6.74
N SER A 328 29.37 9.19 -6.72
CA SER A 328 30.51 9.78 -6.02
C SER A 328 31.24 10.74 -6.95
N SER A 329 31.34 11.99 -6.53
CA SER A 329 31.94 13.12 -7.26
C SER A 329 33.43 12.95 -7.59
N ASN A 330 34.10 11.91 -7.08
CA ASN A 330 35.55 11.70 -7.20
C ASN A 330 35.99 10.40 -7.88
N VAL A 331 35.05 9.55 -8.32
CA VAL A 331 35.40 8.31 -9.03
C VAL A 331 34.88 8.39 -10.45
N LYS A 332 35.75 8.21 -11.45
CA LYS A 332 35.35 8.03 -12.87
C LYS A 332 34.10 7.15 -12.90
N LYS A 333 33.00 7.63 -13.56
CA LYS A 333 31.72 6.93 -13.75
C LYS A 333 31.92 5.42 -13.73
N SER A 334 31.33 4.74 -12.76
CA SER A 334 31.43 3.29 -12.64
C SER A 334 30.93 2.67 -13.94
N LYS A 335 31.74 1.78 -14.55
CA LYS A 335 31.50 1.17 -15.89
C LYS A 335 30.41 0.09 -15.86
N GLY A 336 29.39 0.19 -15.01
CA GLY A 336 28.34 -0.82 -14.90
C GLY A 336 27.00 -0.35 -15.49
N SER A 337 26.11 -1.29 -15.79
CA SER A 337 24.72 -1.01 -16.22
C SER A 337 23.80 -0.63 -15.05
N GLY A 338 24.21 -0.87 -13.80
CA GLY A 338 23.34 -0.76 -12.63
C GLY A 338 22.25 -1.85 -12.54
N LEU A 339 22.29 -2.86 -13.41
CA LEU A 339 21.34 -3.97 -13.41
C LEU A 339 21.83 -5.22 -12.69
N GLY A 340 23.15 -5.38 -12.56
CA GLY A 340 23.75 -6.63 -12.05
C GLY A 340 23.25 -6.99 -10.65
N LEU A 341 23.30 -6.06 -9.69
CA LEU A 341 22.85 -6.32 -8.32
C LEU A 341 21.34 -6.53 -8.23
N ALA A 342 20.53 -5.82 -9.03
CA ALA A 342 19.11 -6.03 -9.10
C ALA A 342 18.75 -7.45 -9.61
N ILE A 343 19.45 -7.91 -10.65
CA ILE A 343 19.32 -9.28 -11.18
C ILE A 343 19.77 -10.30 -10.12
N SER A 344 20.91 -10.08 -9.46
CA SER A 344 21.38 -10.95 -8.39
C SER A 344 20.36 -11.09 -7.26
N LYS A 345 19.78 -9.97 -6.81
CA LYS A 345 18.71 -9.97 -5.80
C LYS A 345 17.53 -10.81 -6.25
N LYS A 346 17.10 -10.66 -7.50
CA LYS A 346 15.94 -11.40 -8.03
C LYS A 346 16.23 -12.90 -8.14
N ILE A 347 17.42 -13.28 -8.62
CA ILE A 347 17.84 -14.69 -8.68
C ILE A 347 17.83 -15.33 -7.29
N ILE A 348 18.45 -14.66 -6.30
CA ILE A 348 18.51 -15.17 -4.93
C ILE A 348 17.12 -15.26 -4.31
N GLN A 349 16.22 -14.31 -4.57
CA GLN A 349 14.83 -14.37 -4.12
C GLN A 349 14.05 -15.52 -4.74
N LEU A 350 14.28 -15.83 -6.02
CA LEU A 350 13.66 -16.98 -6.68
C LEU A 350 14.17 -18.32 -6.11
N HIS A 351 15.37 -18.36 -5.53
CA HIS A 351 15.92 -19.48 -4.76
C HIS A 351 15.52 -19.46 -3.27
N GLU A 352 14.52 -18.65 -2.87
CA GLU A 352 14.08 -18.49 -1.48
C GLU A 352 15.17 -17.98 -0.53
N GLY A 353 16.24 -17.42 -1.08
CA GLY A 353 17.37 -16.84 -0.35
C GLY A 353 17.19 -15.34 -0.08
N LYS A 354 18.20 -14.78 0.59
CA LYS A 354 18.31 -13.34 0.87
C LYS A 354 19.68 -12.86 0.41
N ILE A 355 19.77 -11.62 -0.07
CA ILE A 355 21.02 -10.94 -0.38
C ILE A 355 21.01 -9.55 0.24
N TRP A 356 22.15 -9.16 0.83
CA TRP A 356 22.36 -7.85 1.43
C TRP A 356 23.82 -7.46 1.40
N VAL A 357 24.16 -6.26 1.84
CA VAL A 357 25.50 -5.75 1.97
C VAL A 357 25.76 -5.27 3.40
N GLU A 358 26.97 -5.49 3.87
CA GLU A 358 27.47 -4.99 5.15
C GLU A 358 28.78 -4.23 4.91
N LYS A 359 29.17 -3.41 5.86
CA LYS A 359 30.48 -2.77 5.84
C LYS A 359 31.53 -3.82 6.18
N ASN A 360 32.61 -3.88 5.38
CA ASN A 360 33.71 -4.77 5.69
C ASN A 360 34.55 -4.19 6.86
N GLU A 361 35.06 -5.04 7.74
CA GLU A 361 35.82 -4.65 8.92
C GLU A 361 37.12 -3.90 8.59
N ILE A 362 37.73 -4.18 7.42
CA ILE A 362 39.04 -3.63 6.99
C ILE A 362 38.89 -2.36 6.09
N ASN A 363 37.71 -1.91 5.79
CA ASN A 363 37.24 -1.03 4.72
C ASN A 363 36.75 -1.84 3.51
N GLY A 364 35.78 -1.27 2.77
CA GLY A 364 35.15 -1.91 1.62
C GLY A 364 33.77 -2.42 1.89
N ALA A 365 33.22 -3.19 0.96
CA ALA A 365 31.90 -3.78 1.04
C ALA A 365 31.97 -5.30 1.27
N LYS A 366 31.01 -5.84 1.98
CA LYS A 366 30.79 -7.27 2.13
C LYS A 366 29.39 -7.59 1.62
N PHE A 367 29.30 -8.21 0.47
CA PHE A 367 28.05 -8.73 -0.08
C PHE A 367 27.83 -10.14 0.43
N ILE A 368 26.64 -10.40 0.94
CA ILE A 368 26.27 -11.66 1.56
C ILE A 368 25.00 -12.17 0.93
N PHE A 369 24.95 -13.44 0.56
CA PHE A 369 23.71 -14.07 0.18
C PHE A 369 23.54 -15.44 0.84
N THR A 370 22.27 -15.86 0.98
CA THR A 370 21.91 -17.16 1.55
C THR A 370 21.14 -17.99 0.54
N LEU A 371 21.34 -19.32 0.60
CA LEU A 371 20.54 -20.29 -0.13
C LEU A 371 20.07 -21.38 0.85
N PRO A 372 18.79 -21.79 0.85
CA PRO A 372 18.33 -22.93 1.64
C PRO A 372 18.92 -24.23 1.09
N PHE A 373 19.08 -25.24 1.92
CA PHE A 373 19.56 -26.55 1.48
C PHE A 373 18.54 -27.25 0.59
N GLU A 374 17.26 -27.10 0.91
CA GLU A 374 16.13 -27.61 0.15
C GLU A 374 15.22 -26.45 -0.19
N GLN A 375 14.70 -26.41 -1.39
CA GLN A 375 13.71 -25.42 -1.79
C GLN A 375 12.30 -25.98 -1.54
N ASN A 376 11.43 -25.17 -0.93
CA ASN A 376 10.03 -25.51 -0.81
C ASN A 376 9.42 -25.51 -2.22
N LYS A 377 9.17 -26.67 -2.80
CA LYS A 377 8.52 -26.79 -4.10
C LYS A 377 7.10 -26.26 -4.02
N PHE A 378 6.91 -24.94 -4.17
CA PHE A 378 5.62 -24.45 -4.61
C PHE A 378 5.43 -24.87 -6.06
N ILE A 379 4.72 -25.97 -6.25
CA ILE A 379 4.13 -26.33 -7.53
C ILE A 379 3.16 -25.19 -7.85
N VAL A 380 3.60 -24.26 -8.69
CA VAL A 380 2.67 -23.33 -9.34
C VAL A 380 1.98 -24.17 -10.40
N ALA A 381 0.72 -24.54 -10.09
CA ALA A 381 -0.18 -25.19 -11.03
C ALA A 381 -0.63 -24.20 -12.11
#